data_d6292e4931a61ef66cdea97f6a89d4e6
#
_entry.id   d6292e4931a61ef66cdea97f6a89d4e6
#
_cell.length_a   1.000
_cell.length_b   1.000
_cell.length_c   1.000
_cell.angle_alpha   90.00
_cell.angle_beta   90.00
_cell.angle_gamma   90.00
#
_symmetry.space_group_name_H-M   'P 1'
#
loop_
_entity.id
_entity.type
_entity.pdbx_description
1 polymer ?
#
loop_
_entity_poly.entity_id
_entity_poly.type
_entity_poly.pdbx_seq_one_letter_code
_entity_poly.pdbx_strand_id
1 'polypeptide(L)'
;MTDILWKVPQFYSQVDSATSHGQRMCRSSTNAMAIKYLKPGVLKGSNADDHYLKSVLKYGDTTYPLPHEKAALEYGVKLQNFTNGTVKDLLGALKLGPVGVGFLHHGPATAPRGGGHWVLLIGATETHGIFHDPYGELDNVNGGYVKVGSGGKAVRYSWKNFLPRWASPSIGPGFYATYELVKTAAAPNAEKVDSPLLISQATLAHIWSCRPEQIKPSEIAELNAGMSFFGITSKPNVRHFLAQTAHESGGGRWMEELASGTAYEGRSDIGNVFPGDGVLFKGAGYLQLTGRVNYTLFSQAVNDPQVIELGCPYVAKNYPITSAAWWWKDVGKLIRLCDNGSTVKEVTLVVNGGTNGLREREALYRKTFDVI
;
A
#
# COMPACT_ATOMS: atom_id res chain seq x y z
N MET A 1 -2.42 -24.54 -21.37
CA MET A 1 -2.81 -23.87 -20.10
C MET A 1 -4.15 -24.43 -19.70
N THR A 2 -4.33 -24.88 -18.44
CA THR A 2 -5.65 -25.37 -18.00
C THR A 2 -6.59 -24.17 -17.89
N ASP A 3 -7.79 -24.28 -18.48
CA ASP A 3 -8.79 -23.21 -18.42
C ASP A 3 -9.19 -22.93 -16.97
N ILE A 4 -9.18 -21.68 -16.57
CA ILE A 4 -9.59 -21.21 -15.24
C ILE A 4 -10.83 -20.34 -15.43
N LEU A 5 -11.87 -20.58 -14.63
CA LEU A 5 -13.05 -19.71 -14.58
C LEU A 5 -13.66 -19.70 -13.19
N TRP A 6 -13.63 -18.54 -12.56
CA TRP A 6 -14.31 -18.26 -11.30
C TRP A 6 -15.74 -17.78 -11.56
N LYS A 7 -16.70 -18.41 -10.90
CA LYS A 7 -18.12 -18.01 -10.99
C LYS A 7 -18.36 -16.79 -10.10
N VAL A 8 -18.02 -15.61 -10.58
CA VAL A 8 -18.32 -14.33 -9.90
C VAL A 8 -19.79 -13.99 -10.19
N PRO A 9 -20.70 -14.06 -9.20
CA PRO A 9 -22.14 -14.02 -9.47
C PRO A 9 -22.63 -12.64 -9.89
N GLN A 10 -21.92 -11.57 -9.49
CA GLN A 10 -22.39 -10.20 -9.66
C GLN A 10 -21.47 -9.41 -10.58
N PHE A 11 -22.09 -8.64 -11.43
CA PHE A 11 -21.46 -7.62 -12.25
C PHE A 11 -22.02 -6.26 -11.84
N TYR A 12 -21.14 -5.27 -11.63
CA TYR A 12 -21.47 -3.88 -11.36
C TYR A 12 -20.94 -3.03 -12.49
N SER A 13 -21.81 -2.15 -13.02
CA SER A 13 -21.41 -1.13 -13.98
C SER A 13 -21.12 0.16 -13.23
N GLN A 14 -19.93 0.74 -13.42
CA GLN A 14 -19.65 2.07 -12.87
C GLN A 14 -20.52 3.18 -13.50
N VAL A 15 -21.07 2.91 -14.68
CA VAL A 15 -21.82 3.90 -15.47
C VAL A 15 -23.22 4.14 -14.93
N ASP A 16 -23.80 3.19 -14.19
CA ASP A 16 -25.12 3.32 -13.55
C ASP A 16 -25.04 3.87 -12.12
N SER A 17 -23.84 4.30 -11.69
CA SER A 17 -23.65 4.91 -10.37
C SER A 17 -24.55 6.11 -10.16
N ALA A 18 -25.22 6.14 -9.01
CA ALA A 18 -26.01 7.28 -8.55
C ALA A 18 -25.14 8.45 -8.02
N THR A 19 -23.82 8.30 -8.03
CA THR A 19 -22.89 9.30 -7.52
C THR A 19 -22.24 10.10 -8.66
N SER A 20 -21.63 11.24 -8.33
CA SER A 20 -20.83 12.03 -9.29
C SER A 20 -19.49 11.35 -9.68
N HIS A 21 -19.19 10.18 -9.09
CA HIS A 21 -17.93 9.47 -9.31
C HIS A 21 -17.98 8.39 -10.40
N GLY A 22 -19.13 8.15 -11.03
CA GLY A 22 -19.34 7.06 -12.00
C GLY A 22 -18.23 6.93 -13.04
N GLN A 23 -17.73 8.06 -13.58
CA GLN A 23 -16.66 8.05 -14.58
C GLN A 23 -15.27 7.68 -14.03
N ARG A 24 -15.10 7.63 -12.70
CA ARG A 24 -13.81 7.47 -12.03
C ARG A 24 -13.74 6.24 -11.09
N MET A 25 -14.83 5.51 -10.92
CA MET A 25 -14.96 4.49 -9.89
C MET A 25 -14.75 3.06 -10.40
N CYS A 26 -14.11 2.87 -11.55
CA CYS A 26 -13.84 1.55 -12.11
C CYS A 26 -13.21 0.60 -11.08
N ARG A 27 -12.28 1.10 -10.28
CA ARG A 27 -11.64 0.31 -9.23
C ARG A 27 -12.60 -0.01 -8.10
N SER A 28 -13.50 0.89 -7.72
CA SER A 28 -14.52 0.61 -6.71
C SER A 28 -15.47 -0.49 -7.16
N SER A 29 -15.97 -0.43 -8.40
CA SER A 29 -16.83 -1.47 -8.96
C SER A 29 -16.11 -2.82 -9.10
N THR A 30 -14.84 -2.81 -9.55
CA THR A 30 -13.98 -4.00 -9.61
C THR A 30 -13.82 -4.66 -8.24
N ASN A 31 -13.46 -3.87 -7.22
CA ASN A 31 -13.24 -4.38 -5.87
C ASN A 31 -14.54 -4.85 -5.20
N ALA A 32 -15.65 -4.14 -5.43
CA ALA A 32 -16.97 -4.55 -4.92
C ALA A 32 -17.39 -5.94 -5.46
N MET A 33 -17.13 -6.23 -6.74
CA MET A 33 -17.37 -7.55 -7.32
C MET A 33 -16.53 -8.63 -6.65
N ALA A 34 -15.24 -8.40 -6.44
CA ALA A 34 -14.33 -9.33 -5.77
C ALA A 34 -14.72 -9.55 -4.29
N ILE A 35 -15.02 -8.49 -3.56
CA ILE A 35 -15.44 -8.55 -2.15
C ILE A 35 -16.72 -9.36 -2.02
N LYS A 36 -17.71 -9.10 -2.87
CA LYS A 36 -18.99 -9.83 -2.85
C LYS A 36 -18.83 -11.29 -3.23
N TYR A 37 -17.89 -11.60 -4.13
CA TYR A 37 -17.55 -12.99 -4.47
C TYR A 37 -16.97 -13.73 -3.27
N LEU A 38 -16.00 -13.11 -2.57
CA LEU A 38 -15.33 -13.74 -1.43
C LEU A 38 -16.22 -13.82 -0.19
N LYS A 39 -17.06 -12.81 0.03
CA LYS A 39 -17.92 -12.72 1.22
C LYS A 39 -19.34 -12.31 0.81
N PRO A 40 -20.15 -13.27 0.35
CA PRO A 40 -21.55 -13.00 -0.04
C PRO A 40 -22.34 -12.38 1.10
N GLY A 41 -23.15 -11.36 0.78
CA GLY A 41 -24.05 -10.71 1.74
C GLY A 41 -23.50 -9.46 2.44
N VAL A 42 -22.18 -9.19 2.40
CA VAL A 42 -21.61 -7.97 3.03
C VAL A 42 -21.91 -6.69 2.25
N LEU A 43 -22.01 -6.80 0.93
CA LEU A 43 -22.45 -5.72 0.04
C LEU A 43 -23.83 -6.06 -0.52
N LYS A 44 -24.83 -5.23 -0.23
CA LYS A 44 -26.23 -5.46 -0.56
C LYS A 44 -26.71 -4.51 -1.67
N GLY A 45 -27.72 -4.96 -2.43
CA GLY A 45 -28.36 -4.17 -3.47
C GLY A 45 -27.68 -4.26 -4.83
N SER A 46 -28.34 -3.64 -5.85
CA SER A 46 -27.85 -3.54 -7.22
C SER A 46 -26.63 -2.62 -7.33
N ASN A 47 -26.61 -1.55 -6.54
CA ASN A 47 -25.57 -0.51 -6.53
C ASN A 47 -24.62 -0.72 -5.33
N ALA A 48 -24.21 -1.96 -5.09
CA ALA A 48 -23.33 -2.29 -3.97
C ALA A 48 -21.91 -1.72 -4.13
N ASP A 49 -21.50 -1.41 -5.35
CA ASP A 49 -20.26 -0.71 -5.65
C ASP A 49 -20.31 0.77 -5.24
N ASP A 50 -21.48 1.45 -5.30
CA ASP A 50 -21.66 2.78 -4.70
C ASP A 50 -21.53 2.74 -3.17
N HIS A 51 -22.01 1.66 -2.53
CA HIS A 51 -21.83 1.47 -1.09
C HIS A 51 -20.35 1.25 -0.74
N TYR A 52 -19.63 0.46 -1.53
CA TYR A 52 -18.21 0.29 -1.36
C TYR A 52 -17.44 1.59 -1.62
N LEU A 53 -17.83 2.36 -2.65
CA LEU A 53 -17.26 3.68 -2.92
C LEU A 53 -17.40 4.62 -1.71
N LYS A 54 -18.53 4.63 -1.01
CA LYS A 54 -18.69 5.44 0.21
C LYS A 54 -17.69 5.07 1.30
N SER A 55 -17.35 3.78 1.42
CA SER A 55 -16.30 3.32 2.35
C SER A 55 -14.92 3.78 1.87
N VAL A 56 -14.64 3.71 0.57
CA VAL A 56 -13.36 4.19 -0.01
C VAL A 56 -13.18 5.68 0.25
N LEU A 57 -14.21 6.49 0.03
CA LEU A 57 -14.15 7.95 0.18
C LEU A 57 -13.92 8.42 1.63
N LYS A 58 -14.12 7.58 2.64
CA LYS A 58 -13.70 7.87 4.01
C LYS A 58 -12.18 7.96 4.16
N TYR A 59 -11.45 7.28 3.29
CA TYR A 59 -10.00 7.13 3.36
C TYR A 59 -9.26 7.86 2.24
N GLY A 60 -9.97 8.39 1.25
CA GLY A 60 -9.41 9.16 0.14
C GLY A 60 -10.09 8.91 -1.20
N ASP A 61 -9.46 9.36 -2.27
CA ASP A 61 -10.04 9.30 -3.61
C ASP A 61 -10.05 7.86 -4.17
N THR A 62 -11.10 7.54 -4.94
CA THR A 62 -11.32 6.20 -5.53
C THR A 62 -10.29 5.79 -6.60
N THR A 63 -9.46 6.70 -7.06
CA THR A 63 -8.39 6.39 -8.02
C THR A 63 -7.12 5.86 -7.35
N TYR A 64 -6.99 5.97 -6.04
CA TYR A 64 -5.80 5.59 -5.29
C TYR A 64 -5.89 4.18 -4.66
N PRO A 65 -4.75 3.45 -4.54
CA PRO A 65 -4.74 2.09 -3.99
C PRO A 65 -5.14 2.00 -2.52
N LEU A 66 -4.54 2.83 -1.68
CA LEU A 66 -4.65 2.75 -0.23
C LEU A 66 -6.07 2.91 0.33
N PRO A 67 -6.90 3.86 -0.15
CA PRO A 67 -8.29 3.94 0.25
C PRO A 67 -9.06 2.64 0.03
N HIS A 68 -8.75 1.91 -1.04
CA HIS A 68 -9.37 0.63 -1.33
C HIS A 68 -8.91 -0.49 -0.39
N GLU A 69 -7.63 -0.52 -0.01
CA GLU A 69 -7.11 -1.47 0.97
C GLU A 69 -7.80 -1.31 2.33
N LYS A 70 -7.92 -0.04 2.79
CA LYS A 70 -8.61 0.29 4.04
C LYS A 70 -10.10 -0.05 3.99
N ALA A 71 -10.78 0.35 2.92
CA ALA A 71 -12.21 0.09 2.74
C ALA A 71 -12.52 -1.41 2.66
N ALA A 72 -11.69 -2.20 1.98
CA ALA A 72 -11.89 -3.65 1.87
C ALA A 72 -11.83 -4.35 3.24
N LEU A 73 -11.00 -3.87 4.17
CA LEU A 73 -10.92 -4.38 5.54
C LEU A 73 -12.23 -4.20 6.32
N GLU A 74 -12.99 -3.12 6.07
CA GLU A 74 -14.33 -2.95 6.70
C GLU A 74 -15.28 -4.12 6.37
N TYR A 75 -15.07 -4.74 5.21
CA TYR A 75 -15.84 -5.89 4.74
C TYR A 75 -15.19 -7.24 5.08
N GLY A 76 -14.06 -7.22 5.81
CA GLY A 76 -13.32 -8.42 6.19
C GLY A 76 -12.58 -9.07 5.02
N VAL A 77 -12.17 -8.26 4.05
CA VAL A 77 -11.35 -8.68 2.90
C VAL A 77 -10.02 -7.90 2.94
N LYS A 78 -8.91 -8.62 2.91
CA LYS A 78 -7.58 -8.04 2.70
C LYS A 78 -7.38 -7.88 1.19
N LEU A 79 -7.25 -6.64 0.75
CA LEU A 79 -6.87 -6.29 -0.61
C LEU A 79 -5.38 -5.95 -0.62
N GLN A 80 -4.63 -6.55 -1.53
CA GLN A 80 -3.21 -6.28 -1.69
C GLN A 80 -2.90 -5.86 -3.14
N ASN A 81 -2.21 -4.74 -3.29
CA ASN A 81 -1.85 -4.17 -4.59
C ASN A 81 -0.41 -4.52 -4.97
N PHE A 82 -0.19 -4.75 -6.26
CA PHE A 82 1.11 -5.04 -6.86
C PHE A 82 1.33 -4.13 -8.07
N THR A 83 2.52 -3.54 -8.18
CA THR A 83 2.88 -2.56 -9.22
C THR A 83 3.96 -3.07 -10.18
N ASN A 84 4.41 -4.31 -9.99
CA ASN A 84 5.53 -4.90 -10.74
C ASN A 84 5.19 -6.33 -11.23
N GLY A 85 3.92 -6.55 -11.58
CA GLY A 85 3.42 -7.86 -12.01
C GLY A 85 3.95 -8.32 -13.35
N THR A 86 4.32 -9.61 -13.42
CA THR A 86 4.56 -10.33 -14.67
C THR A 86 3.31 -11.15 -15.05
N VAL A 87 3.26 -11.62 -16.29
CA VAL A 87 2.17 -12.54 -16.72
C VAL A 87 2.12 -13.79 -15.85
N LYS A 88 3.28 -14.29 -15.41
CA LYS A 88 3.36 -15.45 -14.51
C LYS A 88 2.71 -15.14 -13.16
N ASP A 89 2.95 -13.96 -12.61
CA ASP A 89 2.36 -13.53 -11.34
C ASP A 89 0.85 -13.36 -11.45
N LEU A 90 0.38 -12.70 -12.53
CA LEU A 90 -1.05 -12.52 -12.80
C LEU A 90 -1.79 -13.86 -12.89
N LEU A 91 -1.27 -14.79 -13.68
CA LEU A 91 -1.86 -16.13 -13.83
C LEU A 91 -1.70 -16.98 -12.58
N GLY A 92 -0.63 -16.79 -11.82
CA GLY A 92 -0.43 -17.39 -10.51
C GLY A 92 -1.49 -16.91 -9.50
N ALA A 93 -1.74 -15.62 -9.43
CA ALA A 93 -2.78 -15.02 -8.59
C ALA A 93 -4.19 -15.51 -9.02
N LEU A 94 -4.47 -15.56 -10.32
CA LEU A 94 -5.76 -16.02 -10.84
C LEU A 94 -6.09 -17.49 -10.45
N LYS A 95 -5.10 -18.33 -10.22
CA LYS A 95 -5.33 -19.70 -9.71
C LYS A 95 -5.89 -19.74 -8.30
N LEU A 96 -5.69 -18.67 -7.55
CA LEU A 96 -6.14 -18.56 -6.15
C LEU A 96 -7.48 -17.83 -6.00
N GLY A 97 -7.89 -17.04 -7.00
CA GLY A 97 -9.15 -16.30 -7.01
C GLY A 97 -9.21 -15.26 -8.12
N PRO A 98 -10.33 -14.55 -8.25
CA PRO A 98 -10.44 -13.40 -9.16
C PRO A 98 -9.39 -12.32 -8.82
N VAL A 99 -8.89 -11.63 -9.85
CA VAL A 99 -7.80 -10.65 -9.73
C VAL A 99 -8.24 -9.30 -10.29
N GLY A 100 -8.07 -8.21 -9.54
CA GLY A 100 -8.21 -6.87 -10.06
C GLY A 100 -7.02 -6.53 -10.98
N VAL A 101 -7.27 -5.94 -12.14
CA VAL A 101 -6.24 -5.65 -13.13
C VAL A 101 -6.38 -4.20 -13.61
N GLY A 102 -5.29 -3.42 -13.47
CA GLY A 102 -5.22 -2.04 -13.97
C GLY A 102 -4.47 -1.98 -15.30
N PHE A 103 -5.06 -1.38 -16.34
CA PHE A 103 -4.48 -1.33 -17.68
C PHE A 103 -4.82 -0.04 -18.42
N LEU A 104 -4.15 0.21 -19.56
CA LEU A 104 -4.37 1.37 -20.42
C LEU A 104 -5.43 1.07 -21.47
N HIS A 105 -6.54 1.83 -21.50
CA HIS A 105 -7.72 1.51 -22.30
C HIS A 105 -7.88 2.34 -23.57
N HIS A 106 -7.00 3.32 -23.83
CA HIS A 106 -7.00 4.11 -25.07
C HIS A 106 -5.87 3.69 -26.00
N GLY A 107 -6.01 4.08 -27.28
CA GLY A 107 -5.04 3.83 -28.34
C GLY A 107 -4.97 2.36 -28.78
N PRO A 108 -4.29 2.04 -29.87
CA PRO A 108 -4.15 0.67 -30.35
C PRO A 108 -3.33 -0.18 -29.38
N ALA A 109 -3.50 -1.50 -29.42
CA ALA A 109 -2.75 -2.45 -28.59
C ALA A 109 -1.23 -2.36 -28.79
N THR A 110 -0.78 -1.89 -29.96
CA THR A 110 0.64 -1.65 -30.26
C THR A 110 1.20 -0.37 -29.67
N ALA A 111 0.34 0.58 -29.25
CA ALA A 111 0.71 1.86 -28.63
C ALA A 111 -0.38 2.28 -27.62
N PRO A 112 -0.58 1.52 -26.55
CA PRO A 112 -1.60 1.80 -25.55
C PRO A 112 -1.27 3.08 -24.79
N ARG A 113 -2.32 3.82 -24.42
CA ARG A 113 -2.20 5.13 -23.75
C ARG A 113 -3.43 5.45 -22.90
N GLY A 114 -3.39 6.63 -22.27
CA GLY A 114 -4.51 7.20 -21.51
C GLY A 114 -4.48 6.86 -20.03
N GLY A 115 -5.50 7.31 -19.32
CA GLY A 115 -5.69 7.02 -17.91
C GLY A 115 -5.89 5.52 -17.66
N GLY A 116 -5.46 5.06 -16.50
CA GLY A 116 -5.65 3.66 -16.10
C GLY A 116 -7.14 3.32 -15.93
N HIS A 117 -7.49 2.09 -16.28
CA HIS A 117 -8.80 1.51 -16.02
C HIS A 117 -8.65 0.20 -15.26
N TRP A 118 -9.61 -0.12 -14.38
CA TRP A 118 -9.59 -1.33 -13.58
C TRP A 118 -10.75 -2.26 -13.95
N VAL A 119 -10.41 -3.55 -14.08
CA VAL A 119 -11.35 -4.64 -14.40
C VAL A 119 -11.08 -5.84 -13.49
N LEU A 120 -12.05 -6.72 -13.34
CA LEU A 120 -11.89 -7.96 -12.59
C LEU A 120 -11.63 -9.12 -13.56
N LEU A 121 -10.43 -9.67 -13.55
CA LEU A 121 -10.09 -10.90 -14.25
C LEU A 121 -10.69 -12.09 -13.48
N ILE A 122 -11.63 -12.78 -14.11
CA ILE A 122 -12.36 -13.91 -13.51
C ILE A 122 -12.00 -15.25 -14.13
N GLY A 123 -11.26 -15.26 -15.23
CA GLY A 123 -10.87 -16.50 -15.88
C GLY A 123 -9.82 -16.30 -16.96
N ALA A 124 -9.25 -17.39 -17.39
CA ALA A 124 -8.24 -17.45 -18.44
C ALA A 124 -8.38 -18.72 -19.27
N THR A 125 -8.25 -18.58 -20.58
CA THR A 125 -8.01 -19.66 -21.53
C THR A 125 -6.62 -19.50 -22.12
N GLU A 126 -6.21 -20.38 -23.00
CA GLU A 126 -4.91 -20.26 -23.67
C GLU A 126 -4.76 -18.94 -24.45
N THR A 127 -5.85 -18.44 -25.02
CA THR A 127 -5.83 -17.28 -25.94
C THR A 127 -6.47 -16.03 -25.38
N HIS A 128 -7.29 -16.12 -24.32
CA HIS A 128 -8.07 -15.00 -23.80
C HIS A 128 -8.10 -14.97 -22.28
N GLY A 129 -8.11 -13.74 -21.73
CA GLY A 129 -8.63 -13.45 -20.41
C GLY A 129 -10.14 -13.24 -20.44
N ILE A 130 -10.83 -13.61 -19.36
CA ILE A 130 -12.26 -13.42 -19.17
C ILE A 130 -12.43 -12.39 -18.04
N PHE A 131 -13.07 -11.26 -18.34
CA PHE A 131 -13.11 -10.12 -17.44
C PHE A 131 -14.55 -9.69 -17.11
N HIS A 132 -14.73 -9.12 -15.94
CA HIS A 132 -15.81 -8.18 -15.67
C HIS A 132 -15.24 -6.77 -15.82
N ASP A 133 -15.66 -6.06 -16.87
CA ASP A 133 -15.26 -4.69 -17.14
C ASP A 133 -16.41 -3.74 -16.74
N PRO A 134 -16.25 -2.96 -15.66
CA PRO A 134 -17.34 -2.13 -15.13
C PRO A 134 -17.72 -0.96 -16.05
N TYR A 135 -16.91 -0.61 -17.03
CA TYR A 135 -17.25 0.46 -17.97
C TYR A 135 -17.99 -0.04 -19.20
N GLY A 136 -17.78 -1.30 -19.59
CA GLY A 136 -18.44 -1.90 -20.75
C GLY A 136 -17.57 -2.84 -21.56
N GLU A 137 -17.73 -2.87 -22.86
CA GLU A 137 -16.94 -3.69 -23.79
C GLU A 137 -15.87 -2.84 -24.47
N LEU A 138 -14.59 -3.10 -24.15
CA LEU A 138 -13.43 -2.44 -24.77
C LEU A 138 -13.21 -2.96 -26.20
N ASP A 139 -12.89 -2.07 -27.15
CA ASP A 139 -12.17 -2.45 -28.36
C ASP A 139 -10.72 -2.82 -28.00
N ASN A 140 -10.51 -4.11 -27.79
CA ASN A 140 -9.20 -4.60 -27.35
C ASN A 140 -8.09 -4.43 -28.39
N VAL A 141 -8.42 -4.11 -29.65
CA VAL A 141 -7.47 -3.87 -30.74
C VAL A 141 -7.11 -2.38 -30.83
N ASN A 142 -8.12 -1.52 -30.98
CA ASN A 142 -7.91 -0.09 -31.27
C ASN A 142 -7.96 0.77 -30.00
N GLY A 143 -8.51 0.26 -28.90
CA GLY A 143 -8.77 1.01 -27.68
C GLY A 143 -10.05 1.83 -27.73
N GLY A 144 -10.48 2.30 -26.59
CA GLY A 144 -11.82 2.88 -26.43
C GLY A 144 -12.89 1.81 -26.26
N TYR A 145 -14.14 2.21 -26.06
CA TYR A 145 -15.23 1.29 -25.74
C TYR A 145 -16.22 1.20 -26.91
N VAL A 146 -16.52 -0.02 -27.34
CA VAL A 146 -17.54 -0.29 -28.36
C VAL A 146 -18.93 -0.33 -27.74
N LYS A 147 -19.03 -0.65 -26.43
CA LYS A 147 -20.26 -0.53 -25.65
C LYS A 147 -19.95 0.06 -24.28
N VAL A 148 -20.60 1.14 -23.92
CA VAL A 148 -20.50 1.78 -22.62
C VAL A 148 -21.70 1.38 -21.75
N GLY A 149 -21.46 1.03 -20.49
CA GLY A 149 -22.49 0.59 -19.54
C GLY A 149 -23.06 -0.81 -19.81
N SER A 150 -22.62 -1.49 -20.87
CA SER A 150 -23.09 -2.83 -21.23
C SER A 150 -21.98 -3.64 -21.92
N GLY A 151 -22.16 -4.97 -22.03
CA GLY A 151 -21.20 -5.86 -22.69
C GLY A 151 -19.97 -6.23 -21.86
N GLY A 152 -19.74 -5.60 -20.70
CA GLY A 152 -18.55 -5.86 -19.87
C GLY A 152 -18.63 -7.08 -18.98
N LYS A 153 -19.80 -7.74 -18.83
CA LYS A 153 -19.95 -8.94 -18.03
C LYS A 153 -19.35 -10.16 -18.72
N ALA A 154 -18.33 -10.77 -18.13
CA ALA A 154 -17.62 -11.94 -18.66
C ALA A 154 -17.07 -11.71 -20.08
N VAL A 155 -16.69 -10.46 -20.39
CA VAL A 155 -16.13 -10.10 -21.69
C VAL A 155 -14.78 -10.79 -21.90
N ARG A 156 -14.48 -11.17 -23.14
CA ARG A 156 -13.27 -11.89 -23.51
C ARG A 156 -12.32 -10.96 -24.25
N TYR A 157 -11.15 -10.69 -23.65
CA TYR A 157 -10.07 -9.95 -24.29
C TYR A 157 -8.93 -10.91 -24.65
N SER A 158 -8.49 -10.88 -25.92
CA SER A 158 -7.36 -11.72 -26.33
C SER A 158 -6.08 -11.30 -25.63
N TRP A 159 -5.30 -12.27 -25.16
CA TRP A 159 -4.01 -12.00 -24.53
C TRP A 159 -3.07 -11.23 -25.44
N LYS A 160 -3.12 -11.50 -26.75
CA LYS A 160 -2.33 -10.82 -27.76
C LYS A 160 -2.50 -9.29 -27.69
N ASN A 161 -3.72 -8.79 -27.46
CA ASN A 161 -4.03 -7.37 -27.46
C ASN A 161 -4.15 -6.78 -26.05
N PHE A 162 -4.46 -7.59 -25.05
CA PHE A 162 -4.61 -7.12 -23.67
C PHE A 162 -3.26 -6.97 -22.96
N LEU A 163 -2.35 -7.94 -23.10
CA LEU A 163 -1.07 -7.90 -22.39
C LEU A 163 -0.23 -6.67 -22.74
N PRO A 164 -0.13 -6.19 -24.00
CA PRO A 164 0.57 -4.94 -24.27
C PRO A 164 -0.02 -3.71 -23.58
N ARG A 165 -1.33 -3.74 -23.23
CA ARG A 165 -2.02 -2.68 -22.49
C ARG A 165 -1.79 -2.75 -20.99
N TRP A 166 -1.44 -3.92 -20.48
CA TRP A 166 -1.25 -4.20 -19.06
C TRP A 166 0.21 -4.16 -18.64
N ALA A 167 1.10 -4.82 -19.39
CA ALA A 167 2.54 -4.87 -19.12
C ALA A 167 3.33 -5.02 -20.41
N SER A 168 4.22 -4.09 -20.68
CA SER A 168 5.11 -4.14 -21.86
C SER A 168 6.34 -3.27 -21.61
N PRO A 169 7.42 -3.42 -22.41
CA PRO A 169 8.60 -2.57 -22.29
C PRO A 169 8.30 -1.07 -22.40
N SER A 170 7.24 -0.69 -23.11
CA SER A 170 6.87 0.71 -23.32
C SER A 170 6.06 1.34 -22.18
N ILE A 171 5.34 0.53 -21.39
CA ILE A 171 4.46 1.02 -20.32
C ILE A 171 4.89 0.54 -18.93
N GLY A 172 5.91 -0.32 -18.85
CA GLY A 172 6.39 -0.90 -17.60
C GLY A 172 5.64 -2.18 -17.17
N PRO A 173 5.89 -2.64 -15.95
CA PRO A 173 5.27 -3.85 -15.38
C PRO A 173 3.79 -3.65 -15.09
N GLY A 174 3.06 -4.76 -14.96
CA GLY A 174 1.62 -4.74 -14.78
C GLY A 174 1.16 -4.40 -13.37
N PHE A 175 0.01 -3.73 -13.29
CA PHE A 175 -0.69 -3.45 -12.04
C PHE A 175 -1.79 -4.46 -11.80
N TYR A 176 -1.80 -5.11 -10.62
CA TYR A 176 -2.89 -6.02 -10.24
C TYR A 176 -3.15 -6.00 -8.74
N ALA A 177 -4.30 -6.53 -8.34
CA ALA A 177 -4.70 -6.64 -6.95
C ALA A 177 -5.25 -8.04 -6.66
N THR A 178 -4.88 -8.60 -5.50
CA THR A 178 -5.43 -9.85 -4.97
C THR A 178 -6.34 -9.59 -3.79
N TYR A 179 -7.21 -10.55 -3.52
CA TYR A 179 -8.21 -10.46 -2.47
C TYR A 179 -8.22 -11.75 -1.65
N GLU A 180 -8.17 -11.62 -0.34
CA GLU A 180 -8.22 -12.72 0.60
C GLU A 180 -9.24 -12.44 1.69
N LEU A 181 -10.00 -13.45 2.12
CA LEU A 181 -10.79 -13.29 3.34
C LEU A 181 -9.86 -13.07 4.52
N VAL A 182 -10.13 -12.03 5.30
CA VAL A 182 -9.54 -11.92 6.62
C VAL A 182 -10.08 -13.13 7.40
N LYS A 183 -9.20 -14.08 7.68
CA LYS A 183 -9.56 -15.25 8.49
C LYS A 183 -10.01 -14.75 9.87
N THR A 184 -11.32 -14.65 10.07
CA THR A 184 -11.84 -14.66 11.44
C THR A 184 -11.52 -16.06 11.95
N ALA A 185 -10.57 -16.17 12.86
CA ALA A 185 -10.32 -17.43 13.53
C ALA A 185 -11.63 -17.92 14.14
N ALA A 186 -12.24 -18.93 13.53
CA ALA A 186 -13.10 -19.84 14.25
C ALA A 186 -12.20 -20.48 15.29
N ALA A 187 -12.55 -20.34 16.57
CA ALA A 187 -11.75 -20.83 17.67
C ALA A 187 -11.44 -22.32 17.50
N PRO A 188 -10.18 -22.69 17.22
CA PRO A 188 -9.57 -23.87 17.78
C PRO A 188 -8.63 -23.41 18.88
N ASN A 189 -8.47 -24.23 19.91
CA ASN A 189 -7.59 -24.02 21.06
C ASN A 189 -6.51 -22.96 20.83
N ALA A 190 -6.67 -21.83 21.51
CA ALA A 190 -5.85 -20.65 21.34
C ALA A 190 -4.37 -20.93 21.64
N GLU A 191 -3.58 -21.03 20.58
CA GLU A 191 -2.32 -20.30 20.62
C GLU A 191 -2.69 -18.84 20.35
N LYS A 192 -2.49 -17.99 21.35
CA LYS A 192 -2.74 -16.56 21.32
C LYS A 192 -2.04 -15.95 20.10
N VAL A 193 -2.80 -15.60 19.04
CA VAL A 193 -2.39 -14.49 18.17
C VAL A 193 -2.64 -13.26 19.02
N ASP A 194 -1.58 -12.72 19.59
CA ASP A 194 -1.61 -11.51 20.39
C ASP A 194 -2.35 -10.43 19.59
N SER A 195 -3.34 -9.78 20.22
CA SER A 195 -3.91 -8.51 19.76
C SER A 195 -2.76 -7.60 19.30
N PRO A 196 -2.91 -6.79 18.23
CA PRO A 196 -1.82 -5.92 17.80
C PRO A 196 -1.25 -5.23 19.04
N LEU A 197 0.07 -5.34 19.21
CA LEU A 197 0.75 -4.86 20.40
C LEU A 197 0.60 -3.34 20.45
N LEU A 198 -0.35 -2.86 21.26
CA LEU A 198 -0.59 -1.44 21.44
C LEU A 198 0.44 -0.86 22.41
N ILE A 199 1.23 0.07 21.91
CA ILE A 199 2.20 0.82 22.70
C ILE A 199 1.46 1.92 23.45
N SER A 200 1.62 1.95 24.76
CA SER A 200 1.11 3.02 25.62
C SER A 200 2.13 4.15 25.80
N GLN A 201 1.69 5.32 26.25
CA GLN A 201 2.60 6.41 26.65
C GLN A 201 3.64 5.92 27.66
N ALA A 202 3.23 5.14 28.66
CA ALA A 202 4.13 4.61 29.68
C ALA A 202 5.18 3.67 29.10
N THR A 203 4.76 2.78 28.18
CA THR A 203 5.68 1.87 27.45
C THR A 203 6.73 2.65 26.67
N LEU A 204 6.30 3.63 25.86
CA LEU A 204 7.22 4.41 25.04
C LEU A 204 8.13 5.28 25.91
N ALA A 205 7.61 5.87 26.99
CA ALA A 205 8.38 6.69 27.93
C ALA A 205 9.47 5.88 28.65
N HIS A 206 9.18 4.64 29.03
CA HIS A 206 10.17 3.72 29.62
C HIS A 206 11.34 3.48 28.65
N ILE A 207 11.02 3.16 27.40
CA ILE A 207 12.04 2.90 26.35
C ILE A 207 12.87 4.16 26.09
N TRP A 208 12.22 5.33 25.97
CA TRP A 208 12.88 6.61 25.67
C TRP A 208 13.52 7.27 26.88
N SER A 209 13.35 6.73 28.09
CA SER A 209 13.85 7.29 29.35
C SER A 209 13.38 8.73 29.58
N CYS A 210 12.10 8.97 29.33
CA CYS A 210 11.45 10.26 29.57
C CYS A 210 10.20 10.07 30.44
N ARG A 211 9.57 11.16 30.85
CA ARG A 211 8.30 11.09 31.56
C ARG A 211 7.16 10.90 30.56
N PRO A 212 6.10 10.09 30.88
CA PRO A 212 4.98 9.85 29.98
C PRO A 212 4.33 11.14 29.45
N GLU A 213 4.22 12.18 30.28
CA GLU A 213 3.59 13.44 29.92
C GLU A 213 4.36 14.23 28.84
N GLN A 214 5.61 13.86 28.55
CA GLN A 214 6.41 14.45 27.49
C GLN A 214 6.06 13.87 26.10
N ILE A 215 5.33 12.76 26.04
CA ILE A 215 4.87 12.12 24.81
C ILE A 215 3.43 12.51 24.57
N LYS A 216 3.11 13.08 23.44
CA LYS A 216 1.74 13.51 23.12
C LYS A 216 0.86 12.28 22.81
N PRO A 217 -0.42 12.27 23.22
CA PRO A 217 -1.35 11.21 22.84
C PRO A 217 -1.47 11.01 21.33
N SER A 218 -1.32 12.07 20.54
CA SER A 218 -1.30 12.00 19.07
C SER A 218 -0.10 11.23 18.52
N GLU A 219 1.07 11.31 19.15
CA GLU A 219 2.25 10.53 18.78
C GLU A 219 2.04 9.04 19.02
N ILE A 220 1.40 8.69 20.15
CA ILE A 220 1.03 7.29 20.42
C ILE A 220 0.00 6.77 19.42
N ALA A 221 -0.99 7.58 19.08
CA ALA A 221 -2.00 7.22 18.08
C ALA A 221 -1.36 6.99 16.70
N GLU A 222 -0.47 7.90 16.27
CA GLU A 222 0.27 7.77 15.02
C GLU A 222 1.20 6.55 15.03
N LEU A 223 1.94 6.32 16.13
CA LEU A 223 2.84 5.17 16.29
C LEU A 223 2.08 3.85 16.10
N ASN A 224 1.02 3.65 16.83
CA ASN A 224 0.22 2.42 16.76
C ASN A 224 -0.45 2.26 15.40
N ALA A 225 -0.98 3.33 14.83
CA ALA A 225 -1.58 3.33 13.50
C ALA A 225 -0.54 3.01 12.41
N GLY A 226 0.62 3.66 12.43
CA GLY A 226 1.70 3.47 11.48
C GLY A 226 2.29 2.06 11.54
N MET A 227 2.59 1.57 12.75
CA MET A 227 3.09 0.20 12.93
C MET A 227 2.08 -0.84 12.40
N SER A 228 0.82 -0.72 12.80
CA SER A 228 -0.24 -1.63 12.33
C SER A 228 -0.41 -1.58 10.82
N PHE A 229 -0.42 -0.38 10.25
CA PHE A 229 -0.62 -0.16 8.82
C PHE A 229 0.50 -0.76 7.96
N PHE A 230 1.76 -0.61 8.40
CA PHE A 230 2.91 -1.15 7.69
C PHE A 230 3.32 -2.56 8.14
N GLY A 231 2.53 -3.22 9.00
CA GLY A 231 2.74 -4.62 9.39
C GLY A 231 3.85 -4.84 10.41
N ILE A 232 4.22 -3.81 11.20
CA ILE A 232 5.14 -3.92 12.34
C ILE A 232 4.34 -4.40 13.56
N THR A 233 4.03 -5.69 13.62
CA THR A 233 3.07 -6.24 14.59
C THR A 233 3.64 -7.31 15.49
N SER A 234 4.68 -8.01 15.08
CA SER A 234 5.35 -9.02 15.91
C SER A 234 6.22 -8.37 16.99
N LYS A 235 6.37 -9.02 18.14
CA LYS A 235 7.22 -8.51 19.23
C LYS A 235 8.66 -8.21 18.78
N PRO A 236 9.35 -9.08 18.01
CA PRO A 236 10.69 -8.75 17.50
C PRO A 236 10.71 -7.48 16.65
N ASN A 237 9.77 -7.33 15.72
CA ASN A 237 9.68 -6.13 14.89
C ASN A 237 9.44 -4.87 15.71
N VAL A 238 8.45 -4.88 16.60
CA VAL A 238 8.12 -3.73 17.45
C VAL A 238 9.30 -3.34 18.31
N ARG A 239 9.98 -4.30 18.94
CA ARG A 239 11.17 -4.07 19.77
C ARG A 239 12.29 -3.41 19.00
N HIS A 240 12.63 -3.94 17.82
CA HIS A 240 13.65 -3.35 16.96
C HIS A 240 13.24 -1.98 16.46
N PHE A 241 12.01 -1.81 15.99
CA PHE A 241 11.51 -0.53 15.49
C PHE A 241 11.61 0.56 16.54
N LEU A 242 11.12 0.29 17.78
CA LEU A 242 11.15 1.27 18.87
C LEU A 242 12.58 1.60 19.31
N ALA A 243 13.48 0.63 19.34
CA ALA A 243 14.88 0.84 19.73
C ALA A 243 15.63 1.69 18.68
N GLN A 244 15.44 1.40 17.40
CA GLN A 244 16.10 2.11 16.31
C GLN A 244 15.57 3.54 16.18
N THR A 245 14.24 3.71 16.18
CA THR A 245 13.61 5.03 16.09
C THR A 245 13.91 5.91 17.29
N ALA A 246 14.04 5.34 18.50
CA ALA A 246 14.44 6.07 19.69
C ALA A 246 15.84 6.69 19.53
N HIS A 247 16.81 5.91 19.01
CA HIS A 247 18.17 6.40 18.78
C HIS A 247 18.21 7.48 17.70
N GLU A 248 17.61 7.19 16.52
CA GLU A 248 17.65 8.09 15.35
C GLU A 248 16.96 9.44 15.60
N SER A 249 15.85 9.45 16.36
CA SER A 249 15.09 10.65 16.68
C SER A 249 15.49 11.33 18.00
N GLY A 250 16.45 10.74 18.73
CA GLY A 250 16.79 11.21 20.07
C GLY A 250 15.61 11.14 21.04
N GLY A 251 14.81 10.06 20.98
CA GLY A 251 13.58 9.90 21.75
C GLY A 251 12.50 10.90 21.32
N GLY A 252 12.29 11.05 20.02
CA GLY A 252 11.24 11.91 19.45
C GLY A 252 11.55 13.43 19.47
N ARG A 253 12.80 13.83 19.66
CA ARG A 253 13.17 15.27 19.70
C ARG A 253 13.51 15.85 18.33
N TRP A 254 14.04 15.03 17.43
CA TRP A 254 14.59 15.46 16.16
C TRP A 254 13.78 14.91 15.00
N MET A 255 12.76 15.66 14.56
CA MET A 255 11.89 15.29 13.45
C MET A 255 12.32 15.88 12.12
N GLU A 256 13.12 16.96 12.16
CA GLU A 256 13.75 17.56 11.00
C GLU A 256 15.26 17.46 11.14
N GLU A 257 15.93 17.17 10.05
CA GLU A 257 17.38 17.27 9.97
C GLU A 257 17.82 18.70 10.28
N LEU A 258 18.78 18.85 11.21
CA LEU A 258 19.29 20.15 11.62
C LEU A 258 20.12 20.83 10.52
N ALA A 259 20.76 20.03 9.66
CA ALA A 259 21.48 20.57 8.51
C ALA A 259 20.52 21.19 7.49
N SER A 260 21.02 22.14 6.70
CA SER A 260 20.24 22.86 5.70
C SER A 260 19.69 21.97 4.58
N GLY A 261 20.30 20.81 4.35
CA GLY A 261 19.98 19.91 3.22
C GLY A 261 20.72 20.26 1.93
N THR A 262 21.49 21.34 1.88
CA THR A 262 22.24 21.75 0.67
C THR A 262 23.25 20.70 0.21
N ALA A 263 23.74 19.84 1.11
CA ALA A 263 24.62 18.73 0.76
C ALA A 263 23.92 17.64 -0.09
N TYR A 264 22.60 17.65 -0.15
CA TYR A 264 21.79 16.74 -0.96
C TYR A 264 21.40 17.32 -2.32
N GLU A 265 21.81 18.57 -2.61
CA GLU A 265 21.51 19.21 -3.88
C GLU A 265 22.22 18.50 -5.03
N GLY A 266 21.47 18.20 -6.13
CA GLY A 266 21.99 17.50 -7.29
C GLY A 266 22.32 16.01 -7.08
N ARG A 267 21.99 15.43 -5.93
CA ARG A 267 22.20 14.01 -5.62
C ARG A 267 21.21 13.14 -6.40
N SER A 268 21.59 12.76 -7.63
CA SER A 268 20.74 11.93 -8.49
C SER A 268 20.51 10.51 -7.95
N ASP A 269 21.41 9.99 -7.12
CA ASP A 269 21.29 8.68 -6.45
C ASP A 269 20.10 8.59 -5.48
N ILE A 270 19.64 9.73 -4.93
CA ILE A 270 18.42 9.85 -4.11
C ILE A 270 17.29 10.60 -4.84
N GLY A 271 17.47 10.85 -6.14
CA GLY A 271 16.50 11.49 -7.02
C GLY A 271 16.39 13.01 -6.90
N ASN A 272 17.32 13.67 -6.23
CA ASN A 272 17.38 15.12 -6.12
C ASN A 272 18.01 15.72 -7.39
N VAL A 273 17.19 15.93 -8.41
CA VAL A 273 17.65 16.36 -9.75
C VAL A 273 17.18 17.78 -10.12
N PHE A 274 16.29 18.36 -9.36
CA PHE A 274 15.80 19.72 -9.58
C PHE A 274 16.39 20.70 -8.56
N PRO A 275 16.60 21.97 -8.96
CA PRO A 275 17.07 23.00 -8.02
C PRO A 275 16.15 23.11 -6.79
N GLY A 276 16.75 23.10 -5.59
CA GLY A 276 16.04 23.17 -4.31
C GLY A 276 15.65 21.82 -3.71
N ASP A 277 15.84 20.71 -4.43
CA ASP A 277 15.49 19.37 -3.93
C ASP A 277 16.24 19.01 -2.65
N GLY A 278 17.50 19.41 -2.54
CA GLY A 278 18.32 19.11 -1.39
C GLY A 278 17.74 19.66 -0.09
N VAL A 279 17.26 20.90 -0.11
CA VAL A 279 16.63 21.56 1.02
C VAL A 279 15.22 21.01 1.28
N LEU A 280 14.44 20.84 0.20
CA LEU A 280 13.04 20.40 0.29
C LEU A 280 12.90 18.97 0.83
N PHE A 281 13.79 18.08 0.40
CA PHE A 281 13.75 16.65 0.72
C PHE A 281 14.90 16.19 1.63
N LYS A 282 15.36 17.08 2.51
CA LYS A 282 16.28 16.72 3.61
C LYS A 282 15.59 15.74 4.58
N GLY A 283 16.33 15.23 5.55
CA GLY A 283 15.85 14.21 6.49
C GLY A 283 14.64 14.67 7.30
N ALA A 284 13.57 13.85 7.32
CA ALA A 284 12.36 14.06 8.09
C ALA A 284 11.88 12.80 8.79
N GLY A 285 11.24 12.98 9.95
CA GLY A 285 10.66 11.91 10.76
C GLY A 285 11.69 11.07 11.52
N TYR A 286 11.21 10.02 12.18
CA TYR A 286 11.99 9.21 13.14
C TYR A 286 13.16 8.44 12.52
N LEU A 287 13.13 8.12 11.23
CA LEU A 287 14.23 7.48 10.50
C LEU A 287 14.77 8.36 9.38
N GLN A 288 14.55 9.67 9.48
CA GLN A 288 15.15 10.66 8.58
C GLN A 288 14.93 10.35 7.09
N LEU A 289 13.66 10.24 6.68
CA LEU A 289 13.29 10.09 5.27
C LEU A 289 13.98 11.16 4.42
N THR A 290 14.80 10.77 3.45
CA THR A 290 15.65 11.69 2.68
C THR A 290 15.57 11.39 1.18
N GLY A 291 15.57 12.44 0.36
CA GLY A 291 15.64 12.39 -1.09
C GLY A 291 14.28 12.33 -1.79
N ARG A 292 14.18 13.01 -2.94
CA ARG A 292 12.95 13.12 -3.75
C ARG A 292 12.31 11.76 -4.06
N VAL A 293 13.11 10.74 -4.39
CA VAL A 293 12.57 9.39 -4.69
C VAL A 293 11.82 8.84 -3.49
N ASN A 294 12.41 8.87 -2.29
CA ASN A 294 11.76 8.34 -1.08
C ASN A 294 10.52 9.16 -0.71
N TYR A 295 10.57 10.49 -0.82
CA TYR A 295 9.41 11.35 -0.59
C TYR A 295 8.28 11.05 -1.59
N THR A 296 8.62 10.82 -2.88
CA THR A 296 7.63 10.47 -3.91
C THR A 296 6.96 9.13 -3.60
N LEU A 297 7.74 8.11 -3.27
CA LEU A 297 7.22 6.80 -2.93
C LEU A 297 6.40 6.83 -1.63
N PHE A 298 6.85 7.61 -0.64
CA PHE A 298 6.11 7.79 0.59
C PHE A 298 4.79 8.57 0.38
N SER A 299 4.82 9.67 -0.41
CA SER A 299 3.62 10.41 -0.83
C SER A 299 2.58 9.47 -1.45
N GLN A 300 3.02 8.58 -2.34
CA GLN A 300 2.16 7.57 -2.94
C GLN A 300 1.61 6.57 -1.91
N ALA A 301 2.46 6.13 -0.96
CA ALA A 301 2.08 5.16 0.07
C ALA A 301 1.02 5.71 1.04
N VAL A 302 1.12 6.99 1.42
CA VAL A 302 0.14 7.66 2.30
C VAL A 302 -0.94 8.40 1.52
N ASN A 303 -0.80 8.47 0.20
CA ASN A 303 -1.69 9.18 -0.71
C ASN A 303 -1.88 10.65 -0.35
N ASP A 304 -0.79 11.34 -0.14
CA ASP A 304 -0.78 12.75 0.18
C ASP A 304 0.25 13.51 -0.69
N PRO A 305 -0.21 14.26 -1.71
CA PRO A 305 0.68 15.02 -2.59
C PRO A 305 1.44 16.14 -1.87
N GLN A 306 0.92 16.65 -0.73
CA GLN A 306 1.59 17.68 0.05
C GLN A 306 2.96 17.24 0.59
N VAL A 307 3.17 15.93 0.72
CA VAL A 307 4.49 15.35 1.04
C VAL A 307 5.56 15.81 0.04
N ILE A 308 5.22 15.91 -1.24
CA ILE A 308 6.14 16.38 -2.30
C ILE A 308 6.13 17.90 -2.40
N GLU A 309 4.97 18.52 -2.27
CA GLU A 309 4.82 19.97 -2.42
C GLU A 309 5.51 20.75 -1.29
N LEU A 310 5.40 20.24 -0.06
CA LEU A 310 5.85 20.93 1.15
C LEU A 310 7.10 20.27 1.79
N GLY A 311 7.45 19.05 1.39
CA GLY A 311 8.71 18.39 1.75
C GLY A 311 8.91 18.11 3.25
N CYS A 312 10.16 18.31 3.70
CA CYS A 312 10.61 17.96 5.04
C CYS A 312 9.77 18.54 6.18
N PRO A 313 9.44 19.84 6.23
CA PRO A 313 8.64 20.39 7.33
C PRO A 313 7.25 19.76 7.43
N TYR A 314 6.67 19.40 6.29
CA TYR A 314 5.35 18.77 6.25
C TYR A 314 5.40 17.34 6.78
N VAL A 315 6.35 16.54 6.34
CA VAL A 315 6.52 15.15 6.81
C VAL A 315 6.87 15.12 8.30
N ALA A 316 7.79 15.96 8.73
CA ALA A 316 8.19 16.06 10.13
C ALA A 316 7.03 16.42 11.07
N LYS A 317 6.07 17.22 10.59
CA LYS A 317 4.89 17.64 11.36
C LYS A 317 3.75 16.62 11.32
N ASN A 318 3.44 16.04 10.15
CA ASN A 318 2.21 15.29 9.91
C ASN A 318 2.43 13.78 9.87
N TYR A 319 3.64 13.32 9.57
CA TYR A 319 3.98 11.91 9.36
C TYR A 319 5.31 11.48 10.00
N PRO A 320 5.72 12.03 11.18
CA PRO A 320 7.06 11.76 11.72
C PRO A 320 7.31 10.27 11.98
N ILE A 321 6.31 9.55 12.44
CA ILE A 321 6.41 8.11 12.77
C ILE A 321 5.96 7.25 11.60
N THR A 322 4.92 7.68 10.90
CA THR A 322 4.37 6.97 9.75
C THR A 322 5.40 6.83 8.62
N SER A 323 6.22 7.86 8.36
CA SER A 323 7.31 7.82 7.39
C SER A 323 8.38 6.80 7.77
N ALA A 324 8.70 6.68 9.05
CA ALA A 324 9.63 5.68 9.56
C ALA A 324 9.08 4.25 9.43
N ALA A 325 7.79 4.04 9.72
CA ALA A 325 7.15 2.73 9.58
C ALA A 325 7.07 2.28 8.11
N TRP A 326 6.80 3.21 7.19
CA TRP A 326 6.88 2.97 5.76
C TRP A 326 8.30 2.59 5.33
N TRP A 327 9.29 3.38 5.74
CA TRP A 327 10.69 3.10 5.40
C TRP A 327 11.12 1.71 5.90
N TRP A 328 10.72 1.36 7.12
CA TRP A 328 11.01 0.05 7.73
C TRP A 328 10.54 -1.12 6.88
N LYS A 329 9.33 -1.01 6.34
CA LYS A 329 8.73 -2.04 5.50
C LYS A 329 9.27 -2.03 4.07
N ASP A 330 9.20 -0.88 3.41
CA ASP A 330 9.30 -0.80 1.95
C ASP A 330 10.72 -0.50 1.46
N VAL A 331 11.52 0.25 2.21
CA VAL A 331 12.91 0.57 1.88
C VAL A 331 13.87 -0.35 2.61
N GLY A 332 13.83 -0.37 3.93
CA GLY A 332 14.70 -1.21 4.77
C GLY A 332 14.37 -2.69 4.71
N LYS A 333 13.14 -3.06 4.33
CA LYS A 333 12.64 -4.44 4.27
C LYS A 333 12.90 -5.24 5.55
N LEU A 334 12.79 -4.56 6.69
CA LEU A 334 13.19 -5.06 8.00
C LEU A 334 12.19 -6.03 8.64
N ILE A 335 10.94 -6.08 8.16
CA ILE A 335 9.88 -6.95 8.72
C ILE A 335 10.38 -8.42 8.79
N ARG A 336 10.78 -8.97 7.64
CA ARG A 336 11.25 -10.38 7.59
C ARG A 336 12.55 -10.59 8.33
N LEU A 337 13.45 -9.60 8.30
CA LEU A 337 14.74 -9.68 9.00
C LEU A 337 14.51 -9.83 10.50
N CYS A 338 13.67 -8.98 11.09
CA CYS A 338 13.37 -9.01 12.51
C CYS A 338 12.58 -10.25 12.93
N ASP A 339 11.61 -10.71 12.12
CA ASP A 339 10.83 -11.91 12.39
C ASP A 339 11.69 -13.19 12.39
N ASN A 340 12.77 -13.19 11.64
CA ASN A 340 13.73 -14.30 11.60
C ASN A 340 14.75 -14.28 12.74
N GLY A 341 14.61 -13.40 13.75
CA GLY A 341 15.45 -13.38 14.94
C GLY A 341 16.78 -12.67 14.76
N SER A 342 16.81 -11.59 13.96
CA SER A 342 18.03 -10.79 13.76
C SER A 342 18.51 -10.10 15.02
N THR A 343 19.83 -9.87 15.06
CA THR A 343 20.49 -9.11 16.11
C THR A 343 20.27 -7.59 15.92
N VAL A 344 20.42 -6.83 16.99
CA VAL A 344 20.39 -5.36 16.92
C VAL A 344 21.45 -4.83 15.95
N LYS A 345 22.61 -5.45 15.88
CA LYS A 345 23.69 -5.08 14.95
C LYS A 345 23.27 -5.22 13.49
N GLU A 346 22.65 -6.34 13.12
CA GLU A 346 22.16 -6.58 11.74
C GLU A 346 21.11 -5.55 11.34
N VAL A 347 20.15 -5.26 12.21
CA VAL A 347 19.16 -4.22 11.97
C VAL A 347 19.79 -2.84 11.89
N THR A 348 20.76 -2.53 12.75
CA THR A 348 21.50 -1.25 12.73
C THR A 348 22.27 -1.06 11.42
N LEU A 349 22.87 -2.11 10.88
CA LEU A 349 23.57 -2.04 9.59
C LEU A 349 22.63 -1.64 8.45
N VAL A 350 21.38 -2.10 8.48
CA VAL A 350 20.38 -1.70 7.47
C VAL A 350 19.92 -0.26 7.69
N VAL A 351 19.62 0.14 8.94
CA VAL A 351 19.08 1.47 9.26
C VAL A 351 20.13 2.58 9.07
N ASN A 352 21.36 2.33 9.49
CA ASN A 352 22.41 3.36 9.55
C ASN A 352 23.52 3.19 8.50
N GLY A 353 23.58 2.06 7.81
CA GLY A 353 24.70 1.72 6.91
C GLY A 353 26.01 1.38 7.63
N GLY A 354 26.04 1.42 8.96
CA GLY A 354 27.20 1.18 9.80
C GLY A 354 26.79 0.77 11.23
N THR A 355 27.70 0.92 12.18
CA THR A 355 27.46 0.55 13.60
C THR A 355 27.41 1.76 14.54
N ASN A 356 27.12 2.96 14.00
CA ASN A 356 26.99 4.16 14.83
C ASN A 356 25.87 4.00 15.85
N GLY A 357 26.16 4.31 17.11
CA GLY A 357 25.20 4.20 18.20
C GLY A 357 24.81 2.76 18.58
N LEU A 358 25.53 1.72 18.12
CA LEU A 358 25.14 0.32 18.37
C LEU A 358 24.93 0.01 19.85
N ARG A 359 25.81 0.46 20.74
CA ARG A 359 25.68 0.22 22.18
C ARG A 359 24.40 0.84 22.77
N GLU A 360 24.03 2.04 22.32
CA GLU A 360 22.79 2.71 22.73
C GLU A 360 21.57 1.99 22.19
N ARG A 361 21.58 1.60 20.93
CA ARG A 361 20.48 0.83 20.30
C ARG A 361 20.26 -0.52 20.99
N GLU A 362 21.35 -1.20 21.38
CA GLU A 362 21.28 -2.43 22.18
C GLU A 362 20.70 -2.18 23.58
N ALA A 363 21.06 -1.06 24.22
CA ALA A 363 20.50 -0.69 25.51
C ALA A 363 19.00 -0.37 25.41
N LEU A 364 18.58 0.38 24.38
CA LEU A 364 17.20 0.67 24.09
C LEU A 364 16.40 -0.62 23.77
N TYR A 365 16.99 -1.52 22.98
CA TYR A 365 16.37 -2.80 22.66
C TYR A 365 16.17 -3.67 23.92
N ARG A 366 17.16 -3.72 24.81
CA ARG A 366 17.00 -4.44 26.10
C ARG A 366 15.84 -3.89 26.93
N LYS A 367 15.64 -2.56 27.02
CA LYS A 367 14.52 -1.95 27.74
C LYS A 367 13.14 -2.38 27.20
N THR A 368 13.07 -2.75 25.91
CA THR A 368 11.78 -3.20 25.35
C THR A 368 11.31 -4.51 25.98
N PHE A 369 12.21 -5.36 26.50
CA PHE A 369 11.82 -6.63 27.13
C PHE A 369 11.12 -6.45 28.47
N ASP A 370 11.29 -5.30 29.11
CA ASP A 370 10.65 -4.99 30.39
C ASP A 370 9.17 -4.64 30.21
N VAL A 371 8.77 -4.21 28.98
CA VAL A 371 7.46 -3.59 28.73
C VAL A 371 6.72 -4.17 27.51
N ILE A 372 7.36 -5.03 26.72
CA ILE A 372 6.86 -5.71 25.52
C ILE A 372 7.16 -7.22 25.62
#